data_c79b7e2bd31052c78af1b607e9bbad8d
#
_entry.id   c79b7e2bd31052c78af1b607e9bbad8d
#
_cell.length_a   1.000
_cell.length_b   1.000
_cell.length_c   1.000
_cell.angle_alpha   90.00
_cell.angle_beta   90.00
_cell.angle_gamma   90.00
#
_symmetry.space_group_name_H-M   'P 1'
#
loop_
_entity.id
_entity.type
_entity.pdbx_description
1 polymer ?
#
loop_
_entity_poly.entity_id
_entity_poly.type
_entity_poly.pdbx_seq_one_letter_code
_entity_poly.pdbx_strand_id
1 'polypeptide(L)'
;MELPDDTVADVTRRLRRIEGQVRGLQQMLAEGRDCREVVTQLSAANKALEQAGFVIVAAGLTWCLEDPDRAAAEGYGLSDVQRMFTKLA
;
A
#
# COMPACT_ATOMS: atom_id res chain seq x y z
N MET A 1 -5.43 7.33 14.78
CA MET A 1 -5.77 8.15 13.58
C MET A 1 -6.55 7.31 12.59
N GLU A 2 -7.64 7.82 12.11
CA GLU A 2 -8.36 7.23 10.99
C GLU A 2 -7.90 7.86 9.68
N LEU A 3 -7.88 7.07 8.61
CA LEU A 3 -7.50 7.58 7.30
C LEU A 3 -8.60 8.51 6.76
N PRO A 4 -8.22 9.61 6.07
CA PRO A 4 -9.20 10.47 5.41
C PRO A 4 -10.01 9.71 4.36
N ASP A 5 -11.24 10.13 4.12
CA ASP A 5 -12.16 9.46 3.19
C ASP A 5 -11.61 9.37 1.77
N ASP A 6 -10.93 10.43 1.30
CA ASP A 6 -10.31 10.44 -0.03
C ASP A 6 -9.15 9.44 -0.14
N THR A 7 -8.38 9.29 0.93
CA THR A 7 -7.32 8.28 1.01
C THR A 7 -7.92 6.87 0.98
N VAL A 8 -8.97 6.63 1.76
CA VAL A 8 -9.67 5.33 1.77
C VAL A 8 -10.20 5.00 0.37
N ALA A 9 -10.81 5.97 -0.31
CA ALA A 9 -11.33 5.77 -1.66
C ALA A 9 -10.21 5.43 -2.66
N ASP A 10 -9.09 6.16 -2.60
CA ASP A 10 -7.94 5.92 -3.47
C ASP A 10 -7.35 4.53 -3.24
N VAL A 11 -7.06 4.19 -1.99
CA VAL A 11 -6.46 2.89 -1.63
C VAL A 11 -7.42 1.75 -1.99
N THR A 12 -8.71 1.92 -1.76
CA THR A 12 -9.71 0.90 -2.11
C THR A 12 -9.71 0.63 -3.62
N ARG A 13 -9.65 1.66 -4.46
CA ARG A 13 -9.56 1.49 -5.92
C ARG A 13 -8.29 0.73 -6.32
N ARG A 14 -7.17 1.07 -5.70
CA ARG A 14 -5.89 0.39 -5.96
C ARG A 14 -5.95 -1.07 -5.55
N LEU A 15 -6.52 -1.37 -4.39
CA LEU A 15 -6.65 -2.75 -3.91
C LEU A 15 -7.58 -3.58 -4.80
N ARG A 16 -8.67 -3.01 -5.29
CA ARG A 16 -9.57 -3.72 -6.24
C ARG A 16 -8.83 -4.09 -7.53
N ARG A 17 -7.98 -3.19 -8.03
CA ARG A 17 -7.14 -3.47 -9.19
C ARG A 17 -6.14 -4.59 -8.89
N ILE A 18 -5.55 -4.55 -7.71
CA ILE A 18 -4.59 -5.57 -7.25
C ILE A 18 -5.28 -6.93 -7.10
N GLU A 19 -6.51 -6.97 -6.59
CA GLU A 19 -7.30 -8.21 -6.55
C GLU A 19 -7.42 -8.84 -7.93
N GLY A 20 -7.70 -8.02 -8.95
CA GLY A 20 -7.75 -8.49 -10.34
C GLY A 20 -6.42 -9.04 -10.82
N GLN A 21 -5.31 -8.38 -10.46
CA GLN A 21 -3.97 -8.86 -10.79
C GLN A 21 -3.64 -10.20 -10.12
N VAL A 22 -4.06 -10.36 -8.86
CA VAL A 22 -3.87 -11.62 -8.12
C VAL A 22 -4.70 -12.74 -8.75
N ARG A 23 -5.94 -12.48 -9.14
CA ARG A 23 -6.77 -13.46 -9.85
C ARG A 23 -6.13 -13.85 -11.19
N GLY A 24 -5.57 -12.87 -11.90
CA GLY A 24 -4.83 -13.11 -13.14
C GLY A 24 -3.64 -14.03 -12.93
N LEU A 25 -2.90 -13.86 -11.85
CA LEU A 25 -1.78 -14.74 -11.47
C LEU A 25 -2.25 -16.19 -11.26
N GLN A 26 -3.33 -16.37 -10.53
CA GLN A 26 -3.89 -17.69 -10.26
C GLN A 26 -4.29 -18.38 -11.56
N GLN A 27 -4.90 -17.63 -12.46
CA GLN A 27 -5.30 -18.16 -13.78
C GLN A 27 -4.08 -18.52 -14.63
N MET A 28 -3.06 -17.70 -14.64
CA MET A 28 -1.81 -17.97 -15.36
C MET A 28 -1.17 -19.29 -14.86
N LEU A 29 -1.17 -19.49 -13.54
CA LEU A 29 -0.66 -20.73 -12.96
C LEU A 29 -1.51 -21.94 -13.37
N ALA A 30 -2.84 -21.80 -13.36
CA ALA A 30 -3.75 -22.86 -13.77
C ALA A 30 -3.60 -23.21 -15.25
N GLU A 31 -3.27 -22.25 -16.11
CA GLU A 31 -3.05 -22.43 -17.53
C GLU A 31 -1.64 -22.94 -17.87
N GLY A 32 -0.76 -23.04 -16.88
CA GLY A 32 0.61 -23.46 -17.11
C GLY A 32 1.45 -22.46 -17.90
N ARG A 33 1.20 -21.16 -17.69
CA ARG A 33 1.93 -20.09 -18.38
C ARG A 33 3.41 -20.11 -18.02
N ASP A 34 4.23 -19.55 -18.91
CA ASP A 34 5.68 -19.53 -18.74
C ASP A 34 6.08 -18.82 -17.43
N CYS A 35 7.11 -19.34 -16.76
CA CYS A 35 7.62 -18.81 -15.49
C CYS A 35 7.93 -17.31 -15.57
N ARG A 36 8.52 -16.84 -16.66
CA ARG A 36 8.88 -15.43 -16.83
C ARG A 36 7.65 -14.53 -16.87
N GLU A 37 6.57 -14.99 -17.51
CA GLU A 37 5.31 -14.25 -17.53
C GLU A 37 4.69 -14.14 -16.15
N VAL A 38 4.70 -15.23 -15.40
CA VAL A 38 4.18 -15.28 -14.03
C VAL A 38 4.97 -14.33 -13.13
N VAL A 39 6.29 -14.36 -13.20
CA VAL A 39 7.16 -13.47 -12.40
C VAL A 39 6.94 -12.00 -12.76
N THR A 40 6.77 -11.70 -14.04
CA THR A 40 6.49 -10.33 -14.49
C THR A 40 5.17 -9.82 -13.91
N GLN A 41 4.14 -10.64 -13.94
CA GLN A 41 2.83 -10.29 -13.37
C GLN A 41 2.91 -10.13 -11.86
N LEU A 42 3.62 -11.03 -11.17
CA LEU A 42 3.83 -10.95 -9.74
C LEU A 42 4.57 -9.67 -9.35
N SER A 43 5.61 -9.31 -10.10
CA SER A 43 6.36 -8.07 -9.89
C SER A 43 5.48 -6.84 -10.02
N ALA A 44 4.59 -6.82 -11.01
CA ALA A 44 3.65 -5.71 -11.21
C ALA A 44 2.68 -5.59 -10.03
N ALA A 45 2.12 -6.71 -9.56
CA ALA A 45 1.21 -6.74 -8.42
C ALA A 45 1.93 -6.27 -7.14
N ASN A 46 3.17 -6.69 -6.95
CA ASN A 46 3.98 -6.31 -5.79
C ASN A 46 4.24 -4.80 -5.76
N LYS A 47 4.61 -4.20 -6.90
CA LYS A 47 4.82 -2.75 -7.01
C LYS A 47 3.53 -1.98 -6.76
N ALA A 48 2.42 -2.45 -7.28
CA ALA A 48 1.13 -1.82 -7.05
C ALA A 48 0.74 -1.84 -5.57
N LEU A 49 1.02 -2.94 -4.89
CA LEU A 49 0.77 -3.07 -3.45
C LEU A 49 1.65 -2.13 -2.63
N GLU A 50 2.93 -2.01 -2.98
CA GLU A 50 3.85 -1.05 -2.36
C GLU A 50 3.35 0.38 -2.51
N GLN A 51 2.88 0.75 -3.69
CA GLN A 51 2.34 2.09 -3.95
C GLN A 51 1.09 2.37 -3.11
N ALA A 52 0.21 1.38 -2.96
CA ALA A 52 -0.94 1.51 -2.08
C ALA A 52 -0.52 1.76 -0.63
N GLY A 53 0.49 1.04 -0.16
CA GLY A 53 1.07 1.24 1.17
C GLY A 53 1.67 2.63 1.34
N PHE A 54 2.33 3.14 0.31
CA PHE A 54 2.89 4.50 0.31
C PHE A 54 1.82 5.56 0.50
N VAL A 55 0.68 5.41 -0.15
CA VAL A 55 -0.45 6.35 -0.01
C VAL A 55 -0.93 6.39 1.44
N ILE A 56 -1.00 5.25 2.10
CA ILE A 56 -1.41 5.16 3.50
C ILE A 56 -0.38 5.85 4.42
N VAL A 57 0.90 5.57 4.24
CA VAL A 57 1.96 6.16 5.07
C VAL A 57 2.06 7.67 4.84
N ALA A 58 1.87 8.12 3.60
CA ALA A 58 1.85 9.55 3.29
C ALA A 58 0.72 10.28 4.01
N ALA A 59 -0.45 9.66 4.16
CA ALA A 59 -1.55 10.23 4.94
C ALA A 59 -1.16 10.36 6.41
N GLY A 60 -0.47 9.36 6.96
CA GLY A 60 0.05 9.41 8.33
C GLY A 60 1.07 10.54 8.52
N LEU A 61 1.95 10.72 7.55
CA LEU A 61 2.94 11.80 7.58
C LEU A 61 2.27 13.18 7.54
N THR A 62 1.32 13.37 6.65
CA THR A 62 0.56 14.63 6.54
C THR A 62 -0.11 14.96 7.87
N TRP A 63 -0.76 13.99 8.49
CA TRP A 63 -1.42 14.14 9.77
C TRP A 63 -0.43 14.54 10.87
N CYS A 64 0.74 13.90 10.88
CA CYS A 64 1.83 14.22 11.81
C CYS A 64 2.30 15.67 11.67
N LEU A 65 2.45 16.14 10.44
CA LEU A 65 2.96 17.49 10.15
C LEU A 65 1.93 18.58 10.43
N GLU A 66 0.64 18.28 10.34
CA GLU A 66 -0.42 19.24 10.63
C GLU A 66 -0.50 19.62 12.11
N ASP A 67 -0.30 18.65 12.99
CA ASP A 67 -0.31 18.86 14.45
C ASP A 67 0.67 17.88 15.10
N PRO A 68 1.97 18.26 15.15
CA PRO A 68 3.01 17.35 15.66
C PRO A 68 2.80 16.92 17.11
N ASP A 69 2.32 17.81 17.98
CA ASP A 69 2.13 17.50 19.40
C ASP A 69 1.00 16.47 19.59
N ARG A 70 -0.11 16.66 18.91
CA ARG A 70 -1.23 15.72 18.92
C ARG A 70 -0.83 14.39 18.31
N ALA A 71 -0.11 14.43 17.20
CA ALA A 71 0.36 13.23 16.54
C ALA A 71 1.27 12.41 17.47
N ALA A 72 2.22 13.06 18.12
CA ALA A 72 3.12 12.40 19.08
C ALA A 72 2.36 11.77 20.23
N ALA A 73 1.35 12.48 20.76
CA ALA A 73 0.54 12.00 21.88
C ALA A 73 -0.29 10.76 21.49
N GLU A 74 -0.67 10.62 20.22
CA GLU A 74 -1.47 9.48 19.72
C GLU A 74 -0.61 8.37 19.08
N GLY A 75 0.72 8.44 19.20
CA GLY A 75 1.62 7.43 18.66
C GLY A 75 1.91 7.56 17.17
N TYR A 76 1.74 8.76 16.60
CA TYR A 76 1.99 9.08 15.21
C TYR A 76 3.03 10.20 15.05
N GLY A 77 4.01 10.26 15.95
CA GLY A 77 5.15 11.15 15.79
C GLY A 77 5.97 10.79 14.56
N LEU A 78 6.90 11.65 14.18
CA LEU A 78 7.71 11.45 12.97
C LEU A 78 8.45 10.10 12.98
N SER A 79 9.00 9.70 14.14
CA SER A 79 9.68 8.41 14.27
C SER A 79 8.74 7.22 14.09
N ASP A 80 7.48 7.35 14.52
CA ASP A 80 6.47 6.31 14.34
C ASP A 80 6.13 6.14 12.84
N VAL A 81 5.94 7.25 12.15
CA VAL A 81 5.68 7.27 10.71
C VAL A 81 6.87 6.68 9.94
N GLN A 82 8.08 7.02 10.35
CA GLN A 82 9.30 6.48 9.76
C GLN A 82 9.36 4.95 9.91
N ARG A 83 8.99 4.42 11.08
CA ARG A 83 8.92 2.96 11.28
C ARG A 83 7.88 2.29 10.40
N MET A 84 6.71 2.94 10.21
CA MET A 84 5.68 2.43 9.27
C MET A 84 6.22 2.35 7.85
N PHE A 85 6.91 3.38 7.40
CA PHE A 85 7.56 3.41 6.09
C PHE A 85 8.56 2.27 5.94
N THR A 86 9.40 2.05 6.95
CA THR A 86 10.40 0.99 6.94
C THR A 86 9.76 -0.40 6.83
N LYS A 87 8.59 -0.61 7.43
CA LYS A 87 7.86 -1.87 7.32
C LYS A 87 7.44 -2.19 5.87
N LEU A 88 7.17 -1.17 5.05
CA LEU A 88 6.78 -1.36 3.66
C LEU A 88 7.97 -1.67 2.75
N ALA A 89 9.12 -1.19 3.13
CA ALA A 89 10.34 -1.45 2.37
C ALA A 89 10.93 -2.80 2.73
#